data_2ed95178af70ec9a83f6508f529ca9ba
#
_entry.id   2ed95178af70ec9a83f6508f529ca9ba
#
_cell.length_a   1.000
_cell.length_b   1.000
_cell.length_c   1.000
_cell.angle_alpha   90.00
_cell.angle_beta   90.00
_cell.angle_gamma   90.00
#
_symmetry.space_group_name_H-M   'P 1'
#
loop_
_entity.id
_entity.type
_entity.pdbx_description
1 polymer ?
#
loop_
_entity_poly.entity_id
_entity_poly.type
_entity_poly.pdbx_seq_one_letter_code
_entity_poly.pdbx_strand_id
1 'polypeptide(L)'
;IANEFFDALPIDQYVSQNGRWHQRNINFKHNNFYFEVGEQIKSQPNTDPKPNGKILEDGLTAKFYIEKICKIILKNSGAIIIVDYGQVDKKFKERNTIQGVLNNKKSPIFENLGFTDLSSWVNFTDIINRIPKGLVYQGPITQKNFLLNLGIKERFENLSKDKLPIEKRQLISDFE
;
A
#
# COMPACT_ATOMS: atom_id res chain seq x y z
N ILE A 1 -6.34 -4.77 -14.50
CA ILE A 1 -5.48 -3.73 -13.92
C ILE A 1 -6.05 -3.41 -12.54
N ALA A 2 -5.21 -3.46 -11.51
CA ALA A 2 -5.51 -3.03 -10.16
C ALA A 2 -4.69 -1.76 -9.88
N ASN A 3 -5.33 -0.60 -9.96
CA ASN A 3 -4.75 0.69 -9.66
C ASN A 3 -5.33 1.19 -8.34
N GLU A 4 -4.46 1.47 -7.36
CA GLU A 4 -4.85 1.93 -6.02
C GLU A 4 -6.02 1.10 -5.45
N PHE A 5 -5.85 -0.22 -5.47
CA PHE A 5 -6.85 -1.17 -5.01
C PHE A 5 -6.42 -1.84 -3.70
N PHE A 6 -5.15 -2.22 -3.61
CA PHE A 6 -4.66 -2.95 -2.44
C PHE A 6 -4.40 -2.06 -1.24
N ASP A 7 -4.05 -0.79 -1.46
CA ASP A 7 -3.82 0.22 -0.40
C ASP A 7 -5.11 0.57 0.36
N ALA A 8 -6.27 0.51 -0.32
CA ALA A 8 -7.59 0.78 0.26
C ALA A 8 -8.20 -0.44 0.99
N LEU A 9 -7.56 -1.61 0.92
CA LEU A 9 -8.07 -2.81 1.60
C LEU A 9 -7.81 -2.75 3.10
N PRO A 10 -8.71 -3.34 3.91
CA PRO A 10 -8.51 -3.43 5.36
C PRO A 10 -7.19 -4.11 5.73
N ILE A 11 -6.55 -3.57 6.75
CA ILE A 11 -5.35 -4.15 7.38
C ILE A 11 -5.60 -4.40 8.86
N ASP A 12 -4.93 -5.41 9.40
CA ASP A 12 -4.81 -5.60 10.84
C ASP A 12 -3.55 -4.90 11.35
N GLN A 13 -3.67 -4.23 12.49
CA GLN A 13 -2.52 -3.65 13.17
C GLN A 13 -2.29 -4.33 14.51
N TYR A 14 -1.01 -4.49 14.84
CA TYR A 14 -0.57 -5.00 16.13
C TYR A 14 0.37 -3.98 16.77
N VAL A 15 0.33 -3.88 18.09
CA VAL A 15 1.20 -3.02 18.88
C VAL A 15 2.04 -3.84 19.85
N SER A 16 3.31 -3.52 19.95
CA SER A 16 4.20 -4.18 20.91
C SER A 16 4.00 -3.60 22.31
N GLN A 17 3.77 -4.49 23.29
CA GLN A 17 3.71 -4.14 24.70
C GLN A 17 4.30 -5.28 25.54
N ASN A 18 5.19 -4.95 26.48
CA ASN A 18 5.83 -5.90 27.39
C ASN A 18 6.47 -7.10 26.67
N GLY A 19 7.15 -6.87 25.57
CA GLY A 19 7.81 -7.91 24.78
C GLY A 19 6.86 -8.84 24.03
N ARG A 20 5.61 -8.45 23.81
CA ARG A 20 4.60 -9.24 23.13
C ARG A 20 3.78 -8.38 22.16
N TRP A 21 3.22 -9.01 21.12
CA TRP A 21 2.32 -8.36 20.21
C TRP A 21 0.86 -8.46 20.70
N HIS A 22 0.15 -7.35 20.62
CA HIS A 22 -1.26 -7.22 20.96
C HIS A 22 -2.00 -6.65 19.75
N GLN A 23 -3.27 -6.99 19.61
CA GLN A 23 -4.12 -6.31 18.63
C GLN A 23 -4.15 -4.82 18.91
N ARG A 24 -4.13 -4.02 17.85
CA ARG A 24 -4.38 -2.59 17.94
C ARG A 24 -5.78 -2.31 17.43
N ASN A 25 -6.71 -2.20 18.35
CA ASN A 25 -8.12 -2.01 18.06
C ASN A 25 -8.48 -0.54 17.93
N ILE A 26 -9.59 -0.26 17.27
CA ILE A 26 -10.25 1.04 17.30
C ILE A 26 -11.40 0.95 18.28
N ASN A 27 -11.46 1.87 19.22
CA ASN A 27 -12.54 1.98 20.18
C ASN A 27 -13.20 3.37 20.11
N PHE A 28 -14.40 3.52 20.67
CA PHE A 28 -15.18 4.74 20.67
C PHE A 28 -15.62 5.11 22.09
N LYS A 29 -15.21 6.30 22.55
CA LYS A 29 -15.58 6.81 23.87
C LYS A 29 -15.61 8.32 23.87
N HIS A 30 -16.55 8.90 24.63
CA HIS A 30 -16.72 10.36 24.72
C HIS A 30 -16.83 11.05 23.36
N ASN A 31 -17.56 10.43 22.45
CA ASN A 31 -17.78 10.91 21.06
C ASN A 31 -16.50 10.96 20.18
N ASN A 32 -15.45 10.23 20.55
CA ASN A 32 -14.20 10.17 19.80
C ASN A 32 -13.76 8.73 19.55
N PHE A 33 -13.23 8.48 18.36
CA PHE A 33 -12.49 7.23 18.05
C PHE A 33 -11.04 7.35 18.50
N TYR A 34 -10.49 6.25 18.97
CA TYR A 34 -9.09 6.17 19.38
C TYR A 34 -8.56 4.76 19.22
N PHE A 35 -7.24 4.64 19.15
CA PHE A 35 -6.59 3.32 19.19
C PHE A 35 -6.45 2.82 20.61
N GLU A 36 -6.73 1.54 20.79
CA GLU A 36 -6.61 0.83 22.06
C GLU A 36 -5.78 -0.43 21.90
N VAL A 37 -5.01 -0.77 22.93
CA VAL A 37 -4.31 -2.06 23.01
C VAL A 37 -5.33 -3.13 23.37
N GLY A 38 -5.54 -4.06 22.46
CA GLY A 38 -6.45 -5.20 22.64
C GLY A 38 -5.75 -6.43 23.20
N GLU A 39 -6.29 -7.60 22.87
CA GLU A 39 -5.77 -8.86 23.36
C GLU A 39 -4.38 -9.20 22.81
N GLN A 40 -3.62 -9.93 23.62
CA GLN A 40 -2.37 -10.51 23.16
C GLN A 40 -2.63 -11.53 22.07
N ILE A 41 -1.90 -11.47 20.95
CA ILE A 41 -2.03 -12.45 19.89
C ILE A 41 -1.28 -13.75 20.27
N LYS A 42 -1.95 -14.89 20.07
CA LYS A 42 -1.40 -16.21 20.39
C LYS A 42 -0.34 -16.65 19.39
N SER A 43 -0.58 -16.39 18.11
CA SER A 43 0.37 -16.66 17.03
C SER A 43 1.20 -15.41 16.77
N GLN A 44 2.42 -15.39 17.24
CA GLN A 44 3.32 -14.24 17.04
C GLN A 44 3.68 -14.13 15.56
N PRO A 45 3.68 -12.93 14.99
CA PRO A 45 4.37 -12.69 13.72
C PRO A 45 5.83 -13.13 13.83
N ASN A 46 6.45 -13.55 12.73
CA ASN A 46 7.86 -13.97 12.69
C ASN A 46 8.85 -12.82 12.96
N THR A 47 8.53 -11.97 13.90
CA THR A 47 9.36 -10.86 14.36
C THR A 47 9.33 -10.81 15.87
N ASP A 48 10.50 -10.70 16.47
CA ASP A 48 10.57 -10.43 17.90
C ASP A 48 9.93 -9.07 18.20
N PRO A 49 9.08 -8.99 19.22
CA PRO A 49 8.49 -7.73 19.62
C PRO A 49 9.59 -6.78 20.11
N LYS A 50 9.59 -5.59 19.56
CA LYS A 50 10.52 -4.51 19.84
C LYS A 50 10.07 -3.71 21.08
N PRO A 51 10.77 -2.63 21.43
CA PRO A 51 10.33 -1.72 22.49
C PRO A 51 8.85 -1.35 22.34
N ASN A 52 8.18 -1.10 23.46
CA ASN A 52 6.76 -0.78 23.50
C ASN A 52 6.35 0.31 22.51
N GLY A 53 5.16 0.18 21.95
CA GLY A 53 4.57 1.15 21.04
C GLY A 53 4.93 0.96 19.56
N LYS A 54 5.71 -0.04 19.21
CA LYS A 54 5.97 -0.37 17.80
C LYS A 54 4.73 -0.97 17.15
N ILE A 55 4.46 -0.57 15.92
CA ILE A 55 3.31 -1.03 15.15
C ILE A 55 3.77 -2.00 14.05
N LEU A 56 2.98 -3.05 13.88
CA LEU A 56 3.10 -4.02 12.82
C LEU A 56 1.80 -4.06 12.04
N GLU A 57 1.87 -4.07 10.73
CA GLU A 57 0.70 -4.14 9.85
C GLU A 57 0.66 -5.47 9.10
N ASP A 58 -0.52 -6.06 9.02
CA ASP A 58 -0.78 -7.28 8.26
C ASP A 58 -1.96 -7.08 7.30
N GLY A 59 -1.69 -7.18 6.00
CA GLY A 59 -2.68 -7.07 4.93
C GLY A 59 -3.32 -8.42 4.59
N LEU A 60 -3.98 -9.09 5.52
CA LEU A 60 -4.63 -10.39 5.28
C LEU A 60 -5.63 -10.33 4.11
N THR A 61 -6.38 -9.25 4.00
CA THR A 61 -7.33 -9.04 2.90
C THR A 61 -6.63 -8.96 1.54
N ALA A 62 -5.52 -8.24 1.47
CA ALA A 62 -4.71 -8.17 0.25
C ALA A 62 -4.15 -9.55 -0.16
N LYS A 63 -3.65 -10.33 0.81
CA LYS A 63 -3.19 -11.72 0.61
C LYS A 63 -4.29 -12.59 0.04
N PHE A 64 -5.50 -12.49 0.58
CA PHE A 64 -6.66 -13.25 0.11
C PHE A 64 -7.04 -12.90 -1.34
N TYR A 65 -7.08 -11.61 -1.69
CA TYR A 65 -7.43 -11.20 -3.05
C TYR A 65 -6.38 -11.61 -4.07
N ILE A 66 -5.08 -11.46 -3.78
CA ILE A 66 -4.04 -11.89 -4.73
C ILE A 66 -4.09 -13.39 -4.97
N GLU A 67 -4.33 -14.21 -3.94
CA GLU A 67 -4.50 -15.66 -4.10
C GLU A 67 -5.71 -16.01 -5.01
N LYS A 68 -6.83 -15.31 -4.84
CA LYS A 68 -8.00 -15.49 -5.71
C LYS A 68 -7.70 -15.11 -7.16
N ILE A 69 -7.07 -13.95 -7.38
CA ILE A 69 -6.71 -13.47 -8.70
C ILE A 69 -5.75 -14.47 -9.38
N CYS A 70 -4.73 -14.93 -8.67
CA CYS A 70 -3.80 -15.93 -9.18
C CYS A 70 -4.51 -17.22 -9.62
N LYS A 71 -5.48 -17.70 -8.84
CA LYS A 71 -6.29 -18.88 -9.22
C LYS A 71 -7.09 -18.66 -10.51
N ILE A 72 -7.64 -17.47 -10.70
CA ILE A 72 -8.36 -17.11 -11.93
C ILE A 72 -7.42 -17.11 -13.14
N ILE A 73 -6.23 -16.50 -12.99
CA ILE A 73 -5.24 -16.43 -14.06
C ILE A 73 -4.73 -17.84 -14.43
N LEU A 74 -4.45 -18.69 -13.45
CA LEU A 74 -4.03 -20.07 -13.69
C LEU A 74 -5.07 -20.88 -14.47
N LYS A 75 -6.36 -20.66 -14.16
CA LYS A 75 -7.46 -21.40 -14.78
C LYS A 75 -7.77 -20.94 -16.20
N ASN A 76 -7.71 -19.63 -16.44
CA ASN A 76 -8.26 -19.04 -17.67
C ASN A 76 -7.18 -18.41 -18.57
N SER A 77 -5.92 -18.46 -18.16
CA SER A 77 -4.83 -17.64 -18.70
C SER A 77 -5.08 -16.14 -18.50
N GLY A 78 -4.04 -15.34 -18.56
CA GLY A 78 -4.14 -13.89 -18.42
C GLY A 78 -2.97 -13.28 -17.65
N ALA A 79 -3.12 -12.01 -17.33
CA ALA A 79 -2.15 -11.23 -16.55
C ALA A 79 -2.85 -10.20 -15.67
N ILE A 80 -2.17 -9.76 -14.63
CA ILE A 80 -2.58 -8.61 -13.82
C ILE A 80 -1.44 -7.60 -13.77
N ILE A 81 -1.78 -6.33 -13.84
CA ILE A 81 -0.88 -5.21 -13.53
C ILE A 81 -1.39 -4.58 -12.24
N ILE A 82 -0.51 -4.47 -11.25
CA ILE A 82 -0.79 -3.83 -9.97
C ILE A 82 0.02 -2.54 -9.90
N VAL A 83 -0.66 -1.42 -9.70
CA VAL A 83 -0.08 -0.10 -9.51
C VAL A 83 -0.58 0.43 -8.18
N ASP A 84 0.31 0.59 -7.22
CA ASP A 84 -0.11 0.92 -5.87
C ASP A 84 1.02 1.58 -5.06
N TYR A 85 0.65 2.26 -3.97
CA TYR A 85 1.59 2.80 -3.00
C TYR A 85 2.08 1.68 -2.07
N GLY A 86 3.38 1.49 -2.00
CA GLY A 86 3.89 0.42 -1.16
C GLY A 86 5.40 0.29 -1.18
N GLN A 87 5.86 -0.79 -0.62
CA GLN A 87 7.28 -1.09 -0.56
C GLN A 87 7.57 -2.59 -0.63
N VAL A 88 8.82 -2.91 -0.94
CA VAL A 88 9.36 -4.26 -0.87
C VAL A 88 10.17 -4.37 0.40
N ASP A 89 9.74 -5.20 1.30
CA ASP A 89 10.48 -5.51 2.53
C ASP A 89 11.06 -6.91 2.45
N LYS A 90 12.38 -7.01 2.51
CA LYS A 90 13.05 -8.31 2.59
C LYS A 90 12.85 -9.02 3.94
N LYS A 91 12.47 -8.26 4.96
CA LYS A 91 12.13 -8.74 6.30
C LYS A 91 10.87 -8.01 6.75
N PHE A 92 10.05 -8.71 7.52
CA PHE A 92 8.87 -8.12 8.17
C PHE A 92 9.34 -6.94 9.03
N LYS A 93 8.91 -5.72 8.65
CA LYS A 93 9.29 -4.50 9.36
C LYS A 93 8.08 -3.92 10.07
N GLU A 94 8.37 -3.35 11.22
CA GLU A 94 7.44 -2.50 11.94
C GLU A 94 7.06 -1.32 11.08
N ARG A 95 5.79 -1.02 10.95
CA ARG A 95 5.27 0.14 10.24
C ARG A 95 3.90 0.54 10.73
N ASN A 96 3.65 1.82 10.60
CA ASN A 96 2.37 2.45 10.84
C ASN A 96 2.11 3.37 9.64
N THR A 97 1.53 2.81 8.59
CA THR A 97 1.39 3.50 7.30
C THR A 97 -0.04 3.96 7.02
N ILE A 98 -0.99 3.58 7.88
CA ILE A 98 -2.38 4.02 7.71
C ILE A 98 -2.46 5.55 7.71
N GLN A 99 -3.13 6.10 6.72
CA GLN A 99 -3.29 7.53 6.52
C GLN A 99 -4.69 7.85 6.05
N GLY A 100 -5.12 9.07 6.34
CA GLY A 100 -6.35 9.64 5.82
C GLY A 100 -6.06 10.72 4.78
N VAL A 101 -6.88 10.78 3.75
CA VAL A 101 -6.85 11.82 2.71
C VAL A 101 -8.25 12.40 2.54
N LEU A 102 -8.35 13.72 2.59
CA LEU A 102 -9.59 14.46 2.33
C LEU A 102 -9.28 15.61 1.37
N ASN A 103 -9.98 15.67 0.24
CA ASN A 103 -9.75 16.69 -0.80
C ASN A 103 -8.27 16.83 -1.20
N ASN A 104 -7.60 15.71 -1.47
CA ASN A 104 -6.18 15.59 -1.83
C ASN A 104 -5.21 16.15 -0.78
N LYS A 105 -5.63 16.25 0.48
CA LYS A 105 -4.79 16.67 1.60
C LYS A 105 -4.82 15.64 2.72
N LYS A 106 -3.71 15.53 3.44
CA LYS A 106 -3.65 14.67 4.62
C LYS A 106 -4.72 15.11 5.63
N SER A 107 -5.46 14.14 6.14
CA SER A 107 -6.50 14.31 7.16
C SER A 107 -6.27 13.32 8.29
N PRO A 108 -6.56 13.67 9.54
CA PRO A 108 -6.58 12.70 10.62
C PRO A 108 -7.58 11.57 10.33
N ILE A 109 -7.18 10.33 10.61
CA ILE A 109 -7.97 9.15 10.25
C ILE A 109 -9.31 9.01 11.00
N PHE A 110 -9.46 9.71 12.12
CA PHE A 110 -10.68 9.72 12.93
C PHE A 110 -11.52 10.97 12.79
N GLU A 111 -11.13 11.87 11.88
CA GLU A 111 -11.92 13.07 11.57
C GLU A 111 -12.66 12.90 10.23
N ASN A 112 -13.77 13.59 10.10
CA ASN A 112 -14.59 13.59 8.87
C ASN A 112 -14.92 12.17 8.38
N LEU A 113 -15.35 11.31 9.29
CA LEU A 113 -15.67 9.91 9.00
C LEU A 113 -16.70 9.79 7.88
N GLY A 114 -16.45 8.88 6.94
CA GLY A 114 -17.26 8.71 5.74
C GLY A 114 -16.91 9.66 4.59
N PHE A 115 -16.04 10.66 4.81
CA PHE A 115 -15.54 11.57 3.78
C PHE A 115 -14.02 11.50 3.61
N THR A 116 -13.31 11.00 4.61
CA THR A 116 -11.86 10.78 4.56
C THR A 116 -11.58 9.41 3.97
N ASP A 117 -10.85 9.37 2.86
CA ASP A 117 -10.34 8.13 2.28
C ASP A 117 -9.21 7.60 3.17
N LEU A 118 -9.28 6.32 3.50
CA LEU A 118 -8.26 5.64 4.29
C LEU A 118 -7.43 4.71 3.40
N SER A 119 -6.13 4.80 3.52
CA SER A 119 -5.21 3.90 2.83
C SER A 119 -4.04 3.48 3.71
N SER A 120 -3.37 2.42 3.31
CA SER A 120 -2.13 1.93 3.94
C SER A 120 -1.16 1.45 2.86
N TRP A 121 0.13 1.43 3.15
CA TRP A 121 1.11 0.98 2.17
C TRP A 121 1.02 -0.54 1.93
N VAL A 122 0.97 -0.90 0.66
CA VAL A 122 0.98 -2.30 0.23
C VAL A 122 2.33 -2.94 0.49
N ASN A 123 2.33 -4.11 1.12
CA ASN A 123 3.52 -4.94 1.24
C ASN A 123 3.67 -5.82 -0.01
N PHE A 124 4.42 -5.35 -1.00
CA PHE A 124 4.65 -6.12 -2.22
C PHE A 124 5.39 -7.43 -1.99
N THR A 125 6.20 -7.54 -0.95
CA THR A 125 6.82 -8.82 -0.57
C THR A 125 5.77 -9.87 -0.20
N ASP A 126 4.75 -9.48 0.56
CA ASP A 126 3.64 -10.37 0.92
C ASP A 126 2.82 -10.78 -0.32
N ILE A 127 2.58 -9.84 -1.23
CA ILE A 127 1.92 -10.11 -2.52
C ILE A 127 2.72 -11.14 -3.31
N ILE A 128 4.02 -10.92 -3.50
CA ILE A 128 4.91 -11.80 -4.26
C ILE A 128 4.97 -13.20 -3.64
N ASN A 129 5.09 -13.29 -2.32
CA ASN A 129 5.18 -14.56 -1.61
C ASN A 129 3.89 -15.42 -1.71
N ARG A 130 2.79 -14.83 -2.16
CA ARG A 130 1.51 -15.52 -2.39
C ARG A 130 1.29 -15.95 -3.84
N ILE A 131 2.20 -15.62 -4.74
CA ILE A 131 2.13 -16.06 -6.14
C ILE A 131 2.46 -17.55 -6.21
N PRO A 132 1.55 -18.39 -6.68
CA PRO A 132 1.77 -19.83 -6.73
C PRO A 132 2.74 -20.23 -7.86
N LYS A 133 3.31 -21.42 -7.74
CA LYS A 133 4.05 -22.04 -8.83
C LYS A 133 3.18 -22.12 -10.10
N GLY A 134 3.75 -21.81 -11.25
CA GLY A 134 3.04 -21.77 -12.53
C GLY A 134 2.66 -20.38 -13.01
N LEU A 135 2.82 -19.36 -12.17
CA LEU A 135 2.78 -17.96 -12.58
C LEU A 135 4.18 -17.33 -12.49
N VAL A 136 4.42 -16.40 -13.38
CA VAL A 136 5.64 -15.59 -13.41
C VAL A 136 5.27 -14.17 -13.02
N TYR A 137 6.08 -13.51 -12.21
CA TYR A 137 5.93 -12.10 -11.91
C TYR A 137 7.15 -11.29 -12.35
N GLN A 138 6.94 -10.03 -12.64
CA GLN A 138 7.99 -9.05 -12.92
C GLN A 138 7.78 -7.83 -12.03
N GLY A 139 8.87 -7.22 -11.58
CA GLY A 139 8.82 -6.11 -10.65
C GLY A 139 8.95 -6.56 -9.18
N PRO A 140 8.51 -5.75 -8.21
CA PRO A 140 8.01 -4.39 -8.43
C PRO A 140 9.12 -3.45 -8.92
N ILE A 141 8.71 -2.48 -9.70
CA ILE A 141 9.54 -1.36 -10.15
C ILE A 141 8.87 -0.05 -9.73
N THR A 142 9.64 1.01 -9.61
CA THR A 142 9.06 2.33 -9.32
C THR A 142 8.24 2.83 -10.51
N GLN A 143 7.22 3.64 -10.24
CA GLN A 143 6.42 4.32 -11.29
C GLN A 143 7.31 5.08 -12.25
N LYS A 144 8.33 5.79 -11.75
CA LYS A 144 9.33 6.48 -12.56
C LYS A 144 9.98 5.54 -13.58
N ASN A 145 10.52 4.41 -13.13
CA ASN A 145 11.20 3.46 -14.02
C ASN A 145 10.21 2.81 -15.01
N PHE A 146 9.00 2.52 -14.57
CA PHE A 146 7.96 2.00 -15.45
C PHE A 146 7.65 2.98 -16.58
N LEU A 147 7.41 4.25 -16.27
CA LEU A 147 7.11 5.29 -17.27
C LEU A 147 8.29 5.56 -18.20
N LEU A 148 9.53 5.55 -17.66
CA LEU A 148 10.74 5.69 -18.48
C LEU A 148 10.88 4.55 -19.49
N ASN A 149 10.61 3.31 -19.06
CA ASN A 149 10.67 2.14 -19.94
C ASN A 149 9.56 2.16 -21.01
N LEU A 150 8.45 2.85 -20.75
CA LEU A 150 7.37 3.05 -21.72
C LEU A 150 7.58 4.26 -22.66
N GLY A 151 8.72 4.94 -22.58
CA GLY A 151 9.05 6.03 -23.49
C GLY A 151 8.44 7.38 -23.10
N ILE A 152 8.28 7.67 -21.80
CA ILE A 152 7.73 8.95 -21.36
C ILE A 152 8.62 10.14 -21.78
N LYS A 153 9.94 9.93 -21.90
CA LYS A 153 10.87 10.97 -22.37
C LYS A 153 10.60 11.35 -23.82
N GLU A 154 10.51 10.37 -24.69
CA GLU A 154 10.21 10.55 -26.10
C GLU A 154 8.83 11.21 -26.29
N ARG A 155 7.86 10.81 -25.49
CA ARG A 155 6.54 11.46 -25.46
C ARG A 155 6.63 12.91 -25.02
N PHE A 156 7.39 13.22 -23.97
CA PHE A 156 7.62 14.58 -23.49
C PHE A 156 8.30 15.45 -24.56
N GLU A 157 9.37 14.97 -25.19
CA GLU A 157 10.08 15.66 -26.26
C GLU A 157 9.15 15.96 -27.43
N ASN A 158 8.35 15.00 -27.85
CA ASN A 158 7.38 15.18 -28.94
C ASN A 158 6.29 16.20 -28.58
N LEU A 159 5.74 16.14 -27.38
CA LEU A 159 4.72 17.10 -26.91
C LEU A 159 5.27 18.53 -26.74
N SER A 160 6.57 18.69 -26.48
CA SER A 160 7.18 19.98 -26.23
C SER A 160 7.68 20.70 -27.51
N LYS A 161 7.76 20.01 -28.65
CA LYS A 161 8.35 20.57 -29.90
C LYS A 161 7.71 21.89 -30.32
N ASP A 162 6.39 21.91 -30.39
CA ASP A 162 5.62 23.04 -30.95
C ASP A 162 4.96 23.92 -29.88
N LYS A 163 5.36 23.78 -28.63
CA LYS A 163 4.76 24.52 -27.52
C LYS A 163 5.45 25.83 -27.23
N LEU A 164 4.65 26.82 -26.78
CA LEU A 164 5.15 28.10 -26.31
C LEU A 164 6.01 27.93 -25.05
N PRO A 165 6.94 28.87 -24.76
CA PRO A 165 7.82 28.75 -23.59
C PRO A 165 7.10 28.57 -22.26
N ILE A 166 5.94 29.20 -22.09
CA ILE A 166 5.14 29.08 -20.87
C ILE A 166 4.51 27.67 -20.72
N GLU A 167 4.03 27.11 -21.81
CA GLU A 167 3.46 25.75 -21.84
C GLU A 167 4.55 24.69 -21.65
N LYS A 168 5.77 24.94 -22.16
CA LYS A 168 6.93 24.07 -21.89
C LYS A 168 7.30 24.03 -20.43
N ARG A 169 7.24 25.17 -19.72
CA ARG A 169 7.49 25.20 -18.26
C ARG A 169 6.50 24.34 -17.48
N GLN A 170 5.22 24.42 -17.85
CA GLN A 170 4.19 23.58 -17.21
C GLN A 170 4.47 22.09 -17.46
N LEU A 171 4.73 21.69 -18.71
CA LEU A 171 5.09 20.32 -19.04
C LEU A 171 6.33 19.80 -18.29
N ILE A 172 7.33 20.65 -18.08
CA ILE A 172 8.54 20.31 -17.31
C ILE A 172 8.14 20.03 -15.84
N SER A 173 7.36 20.93 -15.24
CA SER A 173 6.88 20.77 -13.86
C SER A 173 6.04 19.50 -13.67
N ASP A 174 5.25 19.12 -14.67
CA ASP A 174 4.41 17.91 -14.63
C ASP A 174 5.24 16.62 -14.88
N PHE A 175 6.43 16.76 -15.48
CA PHE A 175 7.33 15.64 -15.77
C PHE A 175 8.30 15.31 -14.62
N GLU A 176 8.71 16.31 -13.82
CA GLU A 176 9.62 16.15 -12.67
C GLU A 176 8.94 15.51 -11.47
#